data_21862f7d0954a351e9131f055e74a168
#
_entry.id   21862f7d0954a351e9131f055e74a168
#
_cell.length_a   1.000
_cell.length_b   1.000
_cell.length_c   1.000
_cell.angle_alpha   90.00
_cell.angle_beta   90.00
_cell.angle_gamma   90.00
#
_symmetry.space_group_name_H-M   'P 1'
#
loop_
_entity.id
_entity.type
_entity.pdbx_description
1 polymer ?
#
loop_
_entity_poly.entity_id
_entity_poly.type
_entity_poly.pdbx_seq_one_letter_code
_entity_poly.pdbx_strand_id
1 'polypeptide(L)'
;MYINGRKIKYSFLFFIVFFIITRQVPFADYSIIANAAVLLLVFGMITYNRLNIVTISFICLWLCILVQYSLFKGNELSLILHFTLAILLLMISNFVENIPRKILKIFFILISIQSIFLIIMEIVLNVFYTQSSYLLLREYFIDKGWGDLYTYNGYFYRVQVRGNALIPIAFYLTFIKEVQAYIKYIKVYRILAFIGICIAGNFAFWISTVLFILGYSLFFGNNKIIKLSIVSGVIVLFSGFLLEYIIEVILRKNESLGTRADQYNVLIGALTSDVSNFIFGNGLGGTLSVSTSFRDYTGDIYFELQGLYYIYQLGILNSLIFFGL
;
A
#
# COMPACT_ATOMS: atom_id res chain seq x y z
N MET A 1 26.03 -16.59 -29.04
CA MET A 1 25.38 -16.65 -27.71
C MET A 1 24.04 -15.94 -27.83
N TYR A 2 22.94 -16.65 -28.12
CA TYR A 2 21.61 -16.07 -28.22
C TYR A 2 21.12 -15.77 -26.79
N ILE A 3 21.19 -14.52 -26.37
CA ILE A 3 20.63 -14.10 -25.11
C ILE A 3 19.11 -14.16 -25.26
N ASN A 4 18.51 -15.16 -24.64
CA ASN A 4 17.08 -15.41 -24.71
C ASN A 4 16.30 -14.21 -24.17
N GLY A 5 15.75 -13.37 -25.05
CA GLY A 5 15.09 -12.11 -24.69
C GLY A 5 13.96 -12.27 -23.66
N ARG A 6 13.37 -13.48 -23.53
CA ARG A 6 12.44 -13.80 -22.44
C ARG A 6 13.11 -13.84 -21.08
N LYS A 7 14.36 -14.34 -20.96
CA LYS A 7 15.09 -14.38 -19.67
C LYS A 7 15.46 -12.97 -19.21
N ILE A 8 15.82 -12.08 -20.12
CA ILE A 8 16.13 -10.68 -19.81
C ILE A 8 14.86 -9.96 -19.31
N LYS A 9 13.72 -10.10 -20.01
CA LYS A 9 12.44 -9.52 -19.57
C LYS A 9 12.05 -9.93 -18.14
N TYR A 10 12.22 -11.20 -17.79
CA TYR A 10 11.85 -11.69 -16.45
C TYR A 10 12.84 -11.25 -15.36
N SER A 11 14.13 -11.22 -15.64
CA SER A 11 15.13 -10.71 -14.70
C SER A 11 14.92 -9.23 -14.41
N PHE A 12 14.52 -8.49 -15.44
CA PHE A 12 14.24 -7.08 -15.36
C PHE A 12 12.96 -6.78 -14.55
N LEU A 13 11.86 -7.50 -14.82
CA LEU A 13 10.63 -7.43 -14.00
C LEU A 13 10.88 -7.86 -12.55
N PHE A 14 11.76 -8.85 -12.33
CA PHE A 14 12.23 -9.21 -11.00
C PHE A 14 12.85 -8.02 -10.30
N PHE A 15 13.79 -7.37 -10.95
CA PHE A 15 14.50 -6.22 -10.41
C PHE A 15 13.54 -5.08 -10.08
N ILE A 16 12.54 -4.82 -10.95
CA ILE A 16 11.53 -3.79 -10.74
C ILE A 16 10.64 -4.12 -9.54
N VAL A 17 10.10 -5.34 -9.46
CA VAL A 17 9.27 -5.76 -8.33
C VAL A 17 10.09 -5.76 -7.03
N PHE A 18 11.35 -6.21 -7.08
CA PHE A 18 12.29 -6.13 -5.98
C PHE A 18 12.49 -4.68 -5.53
N PHE A 19 12.75 -3.74 -6.44
CA PHE A 19 12.91 -2.34 -6.08
C PHE A 19 11.63 -1.69 -5.54
N ILE A 20 10.46 -2.00 -6.10
CA ILE A 20 9.19 -1.49 -5.59
C ILE A 20 8.93 -1.98 -4.17
N ILE A 21 9.23 -3.24 -3.86
CA ILE A 21 9.04 -3.81 -2.54
C ILE A 21 10.13 -3.34 -1.58
N THR A 22 11.39 -3.34 -1.97
CA THR A 22 12.53 -2.98 -1.11
C THR A 22 12.75 -1.50 -0.95
N ARG A 23 12.23 -0.65 -1.84
CA ARG A 23 12.19 0.81 -1.61
C ARG A 23 11.59 1.15 -0.24
N GLN A 24 10.86 0.22 0.33
CA GLN A 24 10.10 0.43 1.53
C GLN A 24 10.82 -0.04 2.79
N VAL A 25 11.97 -0.69 2.65
CA VAL A 25 12.86 -1.05 3.75
C VAL A 25 14.26 -0.61 3.36
N PRO A 26 14.98 -0.08 4.18
CA PRO A 26 16.08 0.87 4.34
C PRO A 26 16.66 1.60 3.10
N PHE A 27 16.02 1.59 1.97
CA PHE A 27 16.55 2.20 0.73
C PHE A 27 15.71 3.38 0.24
N ALA A 28 15.13 4.16 1.16
CA ALA A 28 14.26 5.30 0.85
C ALA A 28 14.92 6.37 -0.05
N ASP A 29 16.24 6.48 -0.02
CA ASP A 29 16.99 7.53 -0.70
C ASP A 29 17.18 7.30 -2.23
N TYR A 30 16.73 6.18 -2.76
CA TYR A 30 16.84 5.86 -4.20
C TYR A 30 15.56 6.21 -5.00
N SER A 31 14.99 7.39 -4.77
CA SER A 31 13.75 7.82 -5.45
C SER A 31 13.83 7.81 -6.98
N ILE A 32 14.96 8.23 -7.55
CA ILE A 32 15.20 8.25 -9.01
C ILE A 32 15.17 6.82 -9.57
N ILE A 33 15.86 5.87 -8.92
CA ILE A 33 15.90 4.47 -9.34
C ILE A 33 14.51 3.84 -9.25
N ALA A 34 13.76 4.16 -8.19
CA ALA A 34 12.41 3.65 -8.04
C ALA A 34 11.44 4.21 -9.09
N ASN A 35 11.54 5.48 -9.44
CA ASN A 35 10.73 6.08 -10.50
C ASN A 35 11.07 5.48 -11.87
N ALA A 36 12.36 5.28 -12.16
CA ALA A 36 12.80 4.55 -13.35
C ALA A 36 12.26 3.12 -13.37
N ALA A 37 12.28 2.41 -12.24
CA ALA A 37 11.72 1.06 -12.11
C ALA A 37 10.21 1.03 -12.38
N VAL A 38 9.45 2.03 -11.92
CA VAL A 38 8.01 2.16 -12.21
C VAL A 38 7.76 2.36 -13.71
N LEU A 39 8.50 3.27 -14.35
CA LEU A 39 8.40 3.48 -15.81
C LEU A 39 8.66 2.19 -16.59
N LEU A 40 9.69 1.45 -16.21
CA LEU A 40 10.04 0.19 -16.84
C LEU A 40 9.00 -0.90 -16.59
N LEU A 41 8.37 -0.90 -15.40
CA LEU A 41 7.24 -1.79 -15.11
C LEU A 41 6.06 -1.47 -16.03
N VAL A 42 5.67 -0.20 -16.13
CA VAL A 42 4.60 0.26 -17.02
C VAL A 42 4.88 -0.15 -18.45
N PHE A 43 6.08 0.11 -18.97
CA PHE A 43 6.48 -0.31 -20.30
C PHE A 43 6.43 -1.83 -20.49
N GLY A 44 6.88 -2.57 -19.48
CA GLY A 44 6.79 -4.03 -19.45
C GLY A 44 5.35 -4.54 -19.49
N MET A 45 4.45 -3.92 -18.76
CA MET A 45 3.01 -4.25 -18.76
C MET A 45 2.38 -3.99 -20.12
N ILE A 46 2.62 -2.82 -20.71
CA ILE A 46 2.12 -2.45 -22.05
C ILE A 46 2.57 -3.48 -23.09
N THR A 47 3.86 -3.79 -23.13
CA THR A 47 4.43 -4.69 -24.15
C THR A 47 4.01 -6.15 -23.94
N TYR A 48 3.84 -6.58 -22.70
CA TYR A 48 3.45 -7.95 -22.39
C TYR A 48 1.98 -8.23 -22.69
N ASN A 49 1.08 -7.31 -22.32
CA ASN A 49 -0.36 -7.47 -22.50
C ASN A 49 -0.83 -7.00 -23.88
N ARG A 50 0.06 -6.48 -24.72
CA ARG A 50 -0.28 -5.96 -26.06
C ARG A 50 -1.45 -4.99 -26.02
N LEU A 51 -1.39 -4.05 -25.10
CA LEU A 51 -2.47 -3.08 -24.92
C LEU A 51 -2.77 -2.33 -26.21
N ASN A 52 -4.05 -2.05 -26.44
CA ASN A 52 -4.49 -1.33 -27.61
C ASN A 52 -3.85 0.07 -27.64
N ILE A 53 -3.28 0.43 -28.79
CA ILE A 53 -2.63 1.72 -28.98
C ILE A 53 -3.58 2.89 -28.75
N VAL A 54 -4.87 2.72 -29.04
CA VAL A 54 -5.90 3.73 -28.81
C VAL A 54 -6.06 4.01 -27.32
N THR A 55 -6.11 2.97 -26.49
CA THR A 55 -6.20 3.09 -25.03
C THR A 55 -4.96 3.78 -24.45
N ILE A 56 -3.77 3.39 -24.91
CA ILE A 56 -2.51 4.02 -24.46
C ILE A 56 -2.49 5.49 -24.86
N SER A 57 -2.86 5.80 -26.12
CA SER A 57 -2.89 7.17 -26.61
C SER A 57 -3.87 8.04 -25.85
N PHE A 58 -5.04 7.51 -25.49
CA PHE A 58 -6.01 8.20 -24.67
C PHE A 58 -5.46 8.52 -23.27
N ILE A 59 -4.87 7.52 -22.59
CA ILE A 59 -4.27 7.72 -21.27
C ILE A 59 -3.15 8.76 -21.33
N CYS A 60 -2.27 8.67 -22.32
CA CYS A 60 -1.17 9.62 -22.49
C CYS A 60 -1.68 11.03 -22.76
N LEU A 61 -2.66 11.20 -23.64
CA LEU A 61 -3.25 12.50 -23.95
C LEU A 61 -3.90 13.14 -22.72
N TRP A 62 -4.70 12.35 -22.00
CA TRP A 62 -5.36 12.80 -20.77
C TRP A 62 -4.35 13.20 -19.71
N LEU A 63 -3.29 12.41 -19.48
CA LEU A 63 -2.20 12.76 -18.55
C LEU A 63 -1.44 14.01 -19.00
N CYS A 64 -1.19 14.18 -20.29
CA CYS A 64 -0.56 15.41 -20.79
C CYS A 64 -1.40 16.67 -20.47
N ILE A 65 -2.73 16.58 -20.64
CA ILE A 65 -3.64 17.67 -20.29
C ILE A 65 -3.59 17.95 -18.78
N LEU A 66 -3.63 16.91 -17.94
CA LEU A 66 -3.53 17.05 -16.49
C LEU A 66 -2.19 17.67 -16.05
N VAL A 67 -1.08 17.23 -16.63
CA VAL A 67 0.25 17.82 -16.35
C VAL A 67 0.29 19.29 -16.72
N GLN A 68 -0.21 19.66 -17.90
CA GLN A 68 -0.26 21.06 -18.33
C GLN A 68 -1.14 21.91 -17.39
N TYR A 69 -2.31 21.40 -17.01
CA TYR A 69 -3.19 22.06 -16.05
C TYR A 69 -2.51 22.22 -14.68
N SER A 70 -1.79 21.20 -14.22
CA SER A 70 -1.08 21.24 -12.94
C SER A 70 0.05 22.27 -12.93
N LEU A 71 0.79 22.38 -14.05
CA LEU A 71 1.81 23.43 -14.23
C LEU A 71 1.17 24.83 -14.25
N PHE A 72 0.01 24.99 -14.89
CA PHE A 72 -0.72 26.26 -14.90
C PHE A 72 -1.18 26.67 -13.49
N LYS A 73 -1.55 25.70 -12.63
CA LYS A 73 -1.86 25.93 -11.21
C LYS A 73 -0.64 26.28 -10.37
N GLY A 74 0.58 26.18 -10.91
CA GLY A 74 1.83 26.50 -10.20
C GLY A 74 2.34 25.36 -9.30
N ASN A 75 1.85 24.14 -9.48
CA ASN A 75 2.30 22.99 -8.69
C ASN A 75 3.76 22.63 -9.01
N GLU A 76 4.47 22.08 -8.03
CA GLU A 76 5.86 21.69 -8.16
C GLU A 76 6.05 20.53 -9.15
N LEU A 77 6.95 20.70 -10.12
CA LEU A 77 7.20 19.71 -11.20
C LEU A 77 7.58 18.33 -10.66
N SER A 78 8.34 18.25 -9.57
CA SER A 78 8.75 17.00 -8.94
C SER A 78 7.53 16.21 -8.44
N LEU A 79 6.56 16.91 -7.84
CA LEU A 79 5.32 16.33 -7.34
C LEU A 79 4.37 15.94 -8.48
N ILE A 80 4.25 16.80 -9.50
CA ILE A 80 3.47 16.50 -10.71
C ILE A 80 3.95 15.19 -11.32
N LEU A 81 5.26 15.04 -11.53
CA LEU A 81 5.83 13.81 -12.11
C LEU A 81 5.59 12.59 -11.22
N HIS A 82 5.73 12.74 -9.91
CA HIS A 82 5.47 11.65 -8.96
C HIS A 82 4.03 11.13 -9.06
N PHE A 83 3.04 12.03 -9.01
CA PHE A 83 1.63 11.65 -9.11
C PHE A 83 1.23 11.17 -10.51
N THR A 84 1.81 11.76 -11.56
CA THR A 84 1.63 11.29 -12.95
C THR A 84 2.05 9.83 -13.10
N LEU A 85 3.21 9.44 -12.55
CA LEU A 85 3.69 8.07 -12.59
C LEU A 85 2.80 7.12 -11.78
N ALA A 86 2.32 7.54 -10.61
CA ALA A 86 1.41 6.75 -9.80
C ALA A 86 0.08 6.49 -10.52
N ILE A 87 -0.52 7.53 -11.10
CA ILE A 87 -1.77 7.41 -11.87
C ILE A 87 -1.57 6.56 -13.12
N LEU A 88 -0.50 6.77 -13.88
CA LEU A 88 -0.18 5.98 -15.05
C LEU A 88 -0.06 4.48 -14.72
N LEU A 89 0.61 4.14 -13.61
CA LEU A 89 0.73 2.76 -13.14
C LEU A 89 -0.65 2.18 -12.80
N LEU A 90 -1.45 2.92 -12.05
CA LEU A 90 -2.79 2.46 -11.64
C LEU A 90 -3.71 2.26 -12.85
N MET A 91 -3.75 3.21 -13.78
CA MET A 91 -4.57 3.08 -14.99
C MET A 91 -4.15 1.91 -15.86
N ILE A 92 -2.86 1.74 -16.13
CA ILE A 92 -2.37 0.62 -16.94
C ILE A 92 -2.61 -0.71 -16.24
N SER A 93 -2.56 -0.77 -14.91
CA SER A 93 -2.83 -2.01 -14.17
C SER A 93 -4.24 -2.55 -14.39
N ASN A 94 -5.23 -1.70 -14.66
CA ASN A 94 -6.61 -2.12 -14.95
C ASN A 94 -6.73 -2.90 -16.27
N PHE A 95 -5.80 -2.74 -17.20
CA PHE A 95 -5.77 -3.44 -18.49
C PHE A 95 -4.84 -4.67 -18.49
N VAL A 96 -4.29 -5.03 -17.31
CA VAL A 96 -3.41 -6.20 -17.20
C VAL A 96 -4.23 -7.45 -16.97
N GLU A 97 -4.47 -8.21 -18.02
CA GLU A 97 -5.19 -9.49 -17.94
C GLU A 97 -4.29 -10.66 -17.52
N ASN A 98 -3.02 -10.59 -17.84
CA ASN A 98 -2.09 -11.70 -17.65
C ASN A 98 -0.85 -11.30 -16.87
N ILE A 99 -0.67 -11.92 -15.72
CA ILE A 99 0.56 -11.80 -14.92
C ILE A 99 1.43 -13.03 -15.18
N PRO A 100 2.69 -12.86 -15.63
CA PRO A 100 3.60 -14.00 -15.82
C PRO A 100 3.79 -14.76 -14.48
N ARG A 101 3.62 -16.08 -14.54
CA ARG A 101 3.73 -16.98 -13.37
C ARG A 101 5.03 -16.81 -12.58
N LYS A 102 6.12 -16.46 -13.27
CA LYS A 102 7.42 -16.21 -12.64
C LYS A 102 7.39 -14.95 -11.75
N ILE A 103 6.68 -13.91 -12.17
CA ILE A 103 6.52 -12.69 -11.38
C ILE A 103 5.77 -13.00 -10.09
N LEU A 104 4.69 -13.76 -10.17
CA LEU A 104 3.93 -14.17 -9.00
C LEU A 104 4.81 -14.95 -8.01
N LYS A 105 5.65 -15.89 -8.50
CA LYS A 105 6.61 -16.62 -7.65
C LYS A 105 7.60 -15.69 -6.96
N ILE A 106 8.13 -14.72 -7.69
CA ILE A 106 9.07 -13.73 -7.19
C ILE A 106 8.40 -12.85 -6.13
N PHE A 107 7.17 -12.41 -6.40
CA PHE A 107 6.36 -11.66 -5.44
C PHE A 107 6.23 -12.40 -4.10
N PHE A 108 5.87 -13.69 -4.13
CA PHE A 108 5.77 -14.49 -2.91
C PHE A 108 7.11 -14.65 -2.17
N ILE A 109 8.22 -14.81 -2.90
CA ILE A 109 9.56 -14.87 -2.30
C ILE A 109 9.88 -13.55 -1.59
N LEU A 110 9.65 -12.41 -2.25
CA LEU A 110 9.96 -11.09 -1.69
C LEU A 110 9.09 -10.77 -0.47
N ILE A 111 7.78 -11.09 -0.52
CA ILE A 111 6.91 -10.93 0.64
C ILE A 111 7.31 -11.85 1.80
N SER A 112 7.81 -13.05 1.50
CA SER A 112 8.33 -13.93 2.54
C SER A 112 9.60 -13.38 3.18
N ILE A 113 10.50 -12.79 2.40
CA ILE A 113 11.68 -12.09 2.91
C ILE A 113 11.26 -10.93 3.80
N GLN A 114 10.28 -10.12 3.37
CA GLN A 114 9.69 -9.05 4.17
C GLN A 114 9.10 -9.59 5.49
N SER A 115 8.33 -10.66 5.44
CA SER A 115 7.72 -11.27 6.64
C SER A 115 8.79 -11.83 7.59
N ILE A 116 9.83 -12.45 7.07
CA ILE A 116 10.98 -12.93 7.86
C ILE A 116 11.71 -11.75 8.51
N PHE A 117 11.90 -10.66 7.78
CA PHE A 117 12.48 -9.43 8.33
C PHE A 117 11.67 -8.91 9.53
N LEU A 118 10.33 -8.86 9.41
CA LEU A 118 9.46 -8.46 10.52
C LEU A 118 9.61 -9.38 11.73
N ILE A 119 9.68 -10.70 11.50
CA ILE A 119 9.89 -11.70 12.58
C ILE A 119 11.23 -11.47 13.28
N ILE A 120 12.29 -11.26 12.51
CA ILE A 120 13.63 -10.98 13.06
C ILE A 120 13.61 -9.69 13.87
N MET A 121 12.98 -8.63 13.34
CA MET A 121 12.87 -7.36 14.05
C MET A 121 12.10 -7.50 15.37
N GLU A 122 10.99 -8.25 15.38
CA GLU A 122 10.23 -8.52 16.60
C GLU A 122 11.08 -9.25 17.64
N ILE A 123 11.84 -10.26 17.23
CA ILE A 123 12.77 -11.00 18.12
C ILE A 123 13.85 -10.05 18.64
N VAL A 124 14.49 -9.26 17.77
CA VAL A 124 15.55 -8.32 18.14
C VAL A 124 15.03 -7.29 19.15
N LEU A 125 13.85 -6.73 18.91
CA LEU A 125 13.24 -5.76 19.81
C LEU A 125 12.95 -6.37 21.20
N ASN A 126 12.44 -7.59 21.24
CA ASN A 126 12.12 -8.26 22.50
C ASN A 126 13.36 -8.73 23.29
N VAL A 127 14.45 -9.12 22.60
CA VAL A 127 15.63 -9.70 23.25
C VAL A 127 16.64 -8.63 23.63
N PHE A 128 16.86 -7.63 22.79
CA PHE A 128 17.98 -6.69 22.94
C PHE A 128 17.56 -5.28 23.39
N TYR A 129 16.26 -4.96 23.32
CA TYR A 129 15.77 -3.61 23.64
C TYR A 129 14.82 -3.64 24.82
N THR A 130 14.99 -2.65 25.71
CA THR A 130 14.04 -2.34 26.79
C THR A 130 12.99 -1.34 26.31
N GLN A 131 11.95 -1.11 27.11
CA GLN A 131 10.91 -0.11 26.83
C GLN A 131 11.47 1.31 26.59
N SER A 132 12.60 1.65 27.14
CA SER A 132 13.24 2.96 26.95
C SER A 132 14.22 2.99 25.79
N SER A 133 14.97 1.90 25.57
CA SER A 133 16.02 1.89 24.56
C SER A 133 15.50 1.70 23.14
N TYR A 134 14.29 1.12 22.94
CA TYR A 134 13.71 0.99 21.59
C TYR A 134 13.37 2.36 20.98
N LEU A 135 13.16 3.40 21.79
CA LEU A 135 12.87 4.76 21.30
C LEU A 135 14.00 5.29 20.42
N LEU A 136 15.26 5.02 20.74
CA LEU A 136 16.40 5.41 19.92
C LEU A 136 16.35 4.73 18.53
N LEU A 137 15.99 3.45 18.50
CA LEU A 137 15.82 2.73 17.23
C LEU A 137 14.62 3.24 16.45
N ARG A 138 13.53 3.58 17.14
CA ARG A 138 12.35 4.19 16.54
C ARG A 138 12.67 5.52 15.88
N GLU A 139 13.35 6.43 16.59
CA GLU A 139 13.80 7.72 16.04
C GLU A 139 14.67 7.52 14.81
N TYR A 140 15.63 6.59 14.87
CA TYR A 140 16.45 6.25 13.72
C TYR A 140 15.63 5.76 12.51
N PHE A 141 14.59 4.93 12.72
CA PHE A 141 13.71 4.47 11.65
C PHE A 141 12.90 5.63 11.03
N ILE A 142 12.41 6.54 11.87
CA ILE A 142 11.65 7.72 11.43
C ILE A 142 12.57 8.66 10.63
N ASP A 143 13.74 8.99 11.15
CA ASP A 143 14.71 9.89 10.52
C ASP A 143 15.18 9.36 9.16
N LYS A 144 15.38 8.04 9.05
CA LYS A 144 15.72 7.39 7.79
C LYS A 144 14.52 7.18 6.86
N GLY A 145 13.31 7.53 7.29
CA GLY A 145 12.10 7.29 6.52
C GLY A 145 11.80 5.81 6.26
N TRP A 146 12.32 4.91 7.08
CA TRP A 146 12.12 3.47 6.92
C TRP A 146 10.76 3.01 7.39
N GLY A 147 10.15 3.73 8.32
CA GLY A 147 8.86 3.42 8.90
C GLY A 147 8.78 3.85 10.36
N ASP A 148 7.96 3.18 11.14
CA ASP A 148 7.78 3.41 12.56
C ASP A 148 7.83 2.10 13.36
N LEU A 149 8.36 2.18 14.57
CA LEU A 149 8.43 1.09 15.53
C LEU A 149 7.72 1.54 16.80
N TYR A 150 6.71 0.82 17.27
CA TYR A 150 6.04 1.17 18.51
C TYR A 150 5.42 -0.03 19.23
N THR A 151 5.27 0.09 20.53
CA THR A 151 4.62 -0.90 21.37
C THR A 151 3.56 -0.23 22.25
N TYR A 152 2.52 -0.98 22.59
CA TYR A 152 1.52 -0.52 23.55
C TYR A 152 1.73 -1.09 24.95
N ASN A 153 2.29 -2.30 25.03
CA ASN A 153 2.41 -3.03 26.28
C ASN A 153 3.86 -3.37 26.67
N GLY A 154 4.84 -3.00 25.81
CA GLY A 154 6.25 -3.28 26.02
C GLY A 154 6.69 -4.72 25.74
N TYR A 155 5.77 -5.61 25.37
CA TYR A 155 6.08 -7.02 25.07
C TYR A 155 5.87 -7.38 23.61
N PHE A 156 5.06 -6.61 22.89
CA PHE A 156 4.81 -6.81 21.48
C PHE A 156 5.06 -5.52 20.73
N TYR A 157 5.99 -5.57 19.77
CA TYR A 157 6.38 -4.43 18.96
C TYR A 157 5.72 -4.49 17.60
N ARG A 158 5.18 -3.39 17.17
CA ARG A 158 4.67 -3.20 15.82
C ARG A 158 5.77 -2.65 14.95
N VAL A 159 6.10 -3.39 13.91
CA VAL A 159 7.11 -2.99 12.94
C VAL A 159 6.42 -2.50 11.69
N GLN A 160 6.15 -1.21 11.65
CA GLN A 160 5.50 -0.57 10.50
C GLN A 160 6.56 -0.05 9.53
N VAL A 161 6.88 -0.86 8.54
CA VAL A 161 7.75 -0.46 7.44
C VAL A 161 6.93 -0.33 6.16
N ARG A 162 7.42 0.53 5.27
CA ARG A 162 6.81 0.68 3.94
C ARG A 162 6.73 -0.72 3.31
N GLY A 163 5.71 -1.06 2.52
CA GLY A 163 5.53 -2.40 1.92
C GLY A 163 4.71 -3.40 2.73
N ASN A 164 4.48 -3.17 4.01
CA ASN A 164 3.64 -4.04 4.81
C ASN A 164 2.24 -4.24 4.21
N ALA A 165 1.72 -3.24 3.47
CA ALA A 165 0.43 -3.32 2.77
C ALA A 165 0.37 -4.45 1.72
N LEU A 166 1.51 -4.92 1.22
CA LEU A 166 1.56 -6.02 0.25
C LEU A 166 1.44 -7.40 0.91
N ILE A 167 1.69 -7.51 2.22
CA ILE A 167 1.65 -8.78 2.95
C ILE A 167 0.22 -9.35 3.00
N PRO A 168 -0.84 -8.59 3.36
CA PRO A 168 -2.21 -9.08 3.29
C PRO A 168 -2.61 -9.49 1.87
N ILE A 169 -2.20 -8.75 0.85
CA ILE A 169 -2.48 -9.10 -0.55
C ILE A 169 -1.87 -10.46 -0.89
N ALA A 170 -0.61 -10.69 -0.53
CA ALA A 170 0.03 -11.99 -0.73
C ALA A 170 -0.71 -13.10 0.05
N PHE A 171 -1.13 -12.85 1.28
CA PHE A 171 -1.91 -13.80 2.06
C PHE A 171 -3.21 -14.18 1.34
N TYR A 172 -4.00 -13.22 0.84
CA TYR A 172 -5.25 -13.48 0.13
C TYR A 172 -5.03 -14.26 -1.17
N LEU A 173 -4.00 -13.92 -1.93
CA LEU A 173 -3.63 -14.63 -3.15
C LEU A 173 -3.32 -16.11 -2.90
N THR A 174 -2.86 -16.49 -1.69
CA THR A 174 -2.61 -17.91 -1.38
C THR A 174 -3.86 -18.80 -1.37
N PHE A 175 -5.05 -18.20 -1.37
CA PHE A 175 -6.32 -18.93 -1.36
C PHE A 175 -6.90 -19.11 -2.77
N ILE A 176 -6.37 -18.44 -3.77
CA ILE A 176 -6.79 -18.55 -5.17
C ILE A 176 -6.28 -19.89 -5.74
N LYS A 177 -7.20 -20.70 -6.30
CA LYS A 177 -6.89 -22.05 -6.80
C LYS A 177 -5.79 -22.05 -7.89
N GLU A 178 -5.85 -21.10 -8.79
CA GLU A 178 -4.86 -20.91 -9.87
C GLU A 178 -3.48 -20.62 -9.31
N VAL A 179 -3.39 -19.79 -8.26
CA VAL A 179 -2.14 -19.47 -7.58
C VAL A 179 -1.59 -20.72 -6.87
N GLN A 180 -2.46 -21.49 -6.20
CA GLN A 180 -2.07 -22.73 -5.52
C GLN A 180 -1.50 -23.76 -6.50
N ALA A 181 -2.02 -23.82 -7.71
CA ALA A 181 -1.54 -24.73 -8.74
C ALA A 181 -0.11 -24.42 -9.23
N TYR A 182 0.32 -23.16 -9.11
CA TYR A 182 1.61 -22.71 -9.62
C TYR A 182 2.71 -22.55 -8.58
N ILE A 183 2.33 -22.29 -7.33
CA ILE A 183 3.28 -21.98 -6.27
C ILE A 183 3.51 -23.23 -5.41
N LYS A 184 4.70 -23.82 -5.57
CA LYS A 184 5.16 -24.88 -4.67
C LYS A 184 5.31 -24.31 -3.27
N TYR A 185 4.97 -24.92 -2.22
CA TYR A 185 5.07 -24.44 -0.83
C TYR A 185 4.13 -23.27 -0.47
N ILE A 186 2.98 -23.15 -1.16
CA ILE A 186 1.99 -22.09 -0.90
C ILE A 186 1.57 -22.00 0.57
N LYS A 187 1.52 -23.13 1.28
CA LYS A 187 1.20 -23.17 2.72
C LYS A 187 2.24 -22.42 3.56
N VAL A 188 3.53 -22.56 3.23
CA VAL A 188 4.62 -21.85 3.93
C VAL A 188 4.50 -20.35 3.71
N TYR A 189 4.27 -19.94 2.46
CA TYR A 189 4.05 -18.52 2.14
C TYR A 189 2.83 -17.96 2.89
N ARG A 190 1.76 -18.74 3.01
CA ARG A 190 0.56 -18.37 3.78
C ARG A 190 0.86 -18.13 5.25
N ILE A 191 1.60 -19.05 5.88
CA ILE A 191 1.97 -18.94 7.29
C ILE A 191 2.88 -17.72 7.51
N LEU A 192 3.92 -17.55 6.69
CA LEU A 192 4.82 -16.40 6.79
C LEU A 192 4.08 -15.06 6.60
N ALA A 193 3.20 -14.98 5.60
CA ALA A 193 2.40 -13.78 5.38
C ALA A 193 1.45 -13.51 6.57
N PHE A 194 0.83 -14.52 7.14
CA PHE A 194 -0.04 -14.37 8.31
C PHE A 194 0.73 -13.84 9.52
N ILE A 195 1.89 -14.41 9.84
CA ILE A 195 2.76 -13.91 10.92
C ILE A 195 3.19 -12.47 10.63
N GLY A 196 3.58 -12.17 9.38
CA GLY A 196 3.93 -10.82 8.96
C GLY A 196 2.79 -9.81 9.14
N ILE A 197 1.52 -10.19 8.87
CA ILE A 197 0.34 -9.35 9.14
C ILE A 197 0.22 -9.06 10.65
N CYS A 198 0.43 -10.06 11.48
CA CYS A 198 0.34 -9.90 12.94
C CYS A 198 1.39 -8.90 13.44
N ILE A 199 2.66 -9.05 13.03
CA ILE A 199 3.78 -8.20 13.48
C ILE A 199 3.69 -6.79 12.88
N ALA A 200 3.26 -6.65 11.62
CA ALA A 200 3.00 -5.34 11.02
C ALA A 200 2.02 -4.51 11.85
N GLY A 201 1.14 -5.17 12.59
CA GLY A 201 0.32 -4.57 13.65
C GLY A 201 -0.68 -3.51 13.17
N ASN A 202 -0.97 -3.42 11.88
CA ASN A 202 -1.98 -2.50 11.37
C ASN A 202 -3.38 -3.09 11.58
N PHE A 203 -4.20 -2.37 12.32
CA PHE A 203 -5.56 -2.80 12.67
C PHE A 203 -6.43 -3.08 11.41
N ALA A 204 -6.27 -2.29 10.35
CA ALA A 204 -6.96 -2.52 9.09
C ALA A 204 -6.57 -3.87 8.46
N PHE A 205 -5.29 -4.28 8.58
CA PHE A 205 -4.84 -5.58 8.08
C PHE A 205 -5.44 -6.73 8.86
N TRP A 206 -5.56 -6.60 10.17
CA TRP A 206 -6.17 -7.61 11.02
C TRP A 206 -7.66 -7.78 10.71
N ILE A 207 -8.41 -6.67 10.69
CA ILE A 207 -9.84 -6.70 10.35
C ILE A 207 -10.05 -7.30 8.96
N SER A 208 -9.32 -6.80 7.95
CA SER A 208 -9.48 -7.30 6.58
C SER A 208 -9.12 -8.78 6.47
N THR A 209 -8.12 -9.25 7.22
CA THR A 209 -7.74 -10.67 7.24
C THR A 209 -8.81 -11.53 7.91
N VAL A 210 -9.38 -11.09 9.04
CA VAL A 210 -10.48 -11.80 9.71
C VAL A 210 -11.70 -11.85 8.80
N LEU A 211 -12.11 -10.73 8.22
CA LEU A 211 -13.24 -10.66 7.29
C LEU A 211 -13.02 -11.54 6.05
N PHE A 212 -11.78 -11.57 5.52
CA PHE A 212 -11.44 -12.44 4.41
C PHE A 212 -11.55 -13.93 4.78
N ILE A 213 -11.00 -14.34 5.93
CA ILE A 213 -11.06 -15.74 6.38
C ILE A 213 -12.52 -16.16 6.63
N LEU A 214 -13.33 -15.29 7.25
CA LEU A 214 -14.76 -15.53 7.46
C LEU A 214 -15.50 -15.67 6.12
N GLY A 215 -15.32 -14.72 5.22
CA GLY A 215 -15.94 -14.76 3.88
C GLY A 215 -15.51 -15.99 3.10
N TYR A 216 -14.21 -16.27 3.05
CA TYR A 216 -13.70 -17.45 2.35
C TYR A 216 -14.27 -18.76 2.94
N SER A 217 -14.37 -18.85 4.26
CA SER A 217 -14.94 -20.03 4.93
C SER A 217 -16.42 -20.21 4.63
N LEU A 218 -17.19 -19.13 4.54
CA LEU A 218 -18.62 -19.16 4.25
C LEU A 218 -18.90 -19.53 2.79
N PHE A 219 -18.15 -18.97 1.84
CA PHE A 219 -18.45 -19.15 0.42
C PHE A 219 -17.79 -20.39 -0.20
N PHE A 220 -16.56 -20.75 0.23
CA PHE A 220 -15.75 -21.78 -0.44
C PHE A 220 -15.41 -22.98 0.44
N GLY A 221 -15.87 -23.03 1.69
CA GLY A 221 -15.48 -24.10 2.63
C GLY A 221 -16.40 -25.30 2.61
N ASN A 222 -15.84 -26.51 2.64
CA ASN A 222 -16.54 -27.69 3.13
C ASN A 222 -16.62 -27.64 4.66
N ASN A 223 -17.72 -28.10 5.25
CA ASN A 223 -17.99 -28.07 6.71
C ASN A 223 -17.99 -26.62 7.27
N LYS A 224 -18.76 -25.74 6.62
CA LYS A 224 -18.85 -24.32 6.92
C LYS A 224 -19.12 -24.03 8.40
N ILE A 225 -20.01 -24.80 9.02
CA ILE A 225 -20.41 -24.63 10.43
C ILE A 225 -19.22 -24.87 11.38
N ILE A 226 -18.48 -25.97 11.18
CA ILE A 226 -17.32 -26.30 12.04
C ILE A 226 -16.23 -25.25 11.93
N LYS A 227 -15.93 -24.79 10.70
CA LYS A 227 -14.93 -23.73 10.48
C LYS A 227 -15.36 -22.40 11.07
N LEU A 228 -16.63 -22.04 10.92
CA LEU A 228 -17.19 -20.84 11.53
C LEU A 228 -17.13 -20.93 13.06
N SER A 229 -17.48 -22.08 13.67
CA SER A 229 -17.38 -22.30 15.10
C SER A 229 -15.95 -22.20 15.61
N ILE A 230 -14.96 -22.75 14.88
CA ILE A 230 -13.55 -22.63 15.26
C ILE A 230 -13.10 -21.17 15.19
N VAL A 231 -13.42 -20.45 14.11
CA VAL A 231 -13.05 -19.04 13.95
C VAL A 231 -13.74 -18.19 15.01
N SER A 232 -15.02 -18.42 15.28
CA SER A 232 -15.76 -17.73 16.35
C SER A 232 -15.19 -18.06 17.72
N GLY A 233 -14.82 -19.30 17.99
CA GLY A 233 -14.17 -19.73 19.23
C GLY A 233 -12.81 -19.04 19.43
N VAL A 234 -12.00 -18.94 18.38
CA VAL A 234 -10.73 -18.22 18.40
C VAL A 234 -10.95 -16.74 18.67
N ILE A 235 -11.93 -16.11 18.00
CA ILE A 235 -12.27 -14.69 18.24
C ILE A 235 -12.72 -14.48 19.68
N VAL A 236 -13.55 -15.37 20.23
CA VAL A 236 -14.04 -15.30 21.63
C VAL A 236 -12.89 -15.53 22.62
N LEU A 237 -12.02 -16.50 22.40
CA LEU A 237 -10.86 -16.75 23.28
C LEU A 237 -9.87 -15.59 23.27
N PHE A 238 -9.66 -14.96 22.13
CA PHE A 238 -8.80 -13.78 22.02
C PHE A 238 -9.52 -12.47 22.39
N SER A 239 -10.87 -12.47 22.52
CA SER A 239 -11.63 -11.26 22.82
C SER A 239 -11.29 -10.68 24.20
N GLY A 240 -10.93 -11.50 25.18
CA GLY A 240 -10.50 -11.02 26.50
C GLY A 240 -9.21 -10.19 26.40
N PHE A 241 -8.20 -10.69 25.71
CA PHE A 241 -6.96 -9.94 25.41
C PHE A 241 -7.16 -8.80 24.41
N LEU A 242 -8.03 -9.01 23.42
CA LEU A 242 -8.36 -8.02 22.40
C LEU A 242 -9.27 -6.92 22.94
N LEU A 243 -10.14 -7.17 23.91
CA LEU A 243 -11.07 -6.17 24.43
C LEU A 243 -10.35 -5.04 25.19
N GLU A 244 -9.44 -5.34 26.11
CA GLU A 244 -8.62 -4.31 26.74
C GLU A 244 -7.79 -3.56 25.70
N TYR A 245 -7.18 -4.28 24.78
CA TYR A 245 -6.40 -3.72 23.70
C TYR A 245 -7.27 -2.90 22.71
N ILE A 246 -8.46 -3.38 22.35
CA ILE A 246 -9.41 -2.68 21.48
C ILE A 246 -9.94 -1.43 22.18
N ILE A 247 -10.25 -1.50 23.47
CA ILE A 247 -10.71 -0.34 24.26
C ILE A 247 -9.59 0.71 24.33
N GLU A 248 -8.35 0.32 24.59
CA GLU A 248 -7.21 1.24 24.59
C GLU A 248 -6.96 1.83 23.20
N VAL A 249 -7.03 1.01 22.14
CA VAL A 249 -6.93 1.46 20.75
C VAL A 249 -8.10 2.36 20.37
N ILE A 250 -9.32 2.10 20.84
CA ILE A 250 -10.50 2.95 20.58
C ILE A 250 -10.37 4.27 21.33
N LEU A 251 -9.92 4.27 22.57
CA LEU A 251 -9.71 5.49 23.35
C LEU A 251 -8.62 6.38 22.73
N ARG A 252 -7.51 5.79 22.27
CA ARG A 252 -6.47 6.51 21.50
C ARG A 252 -6.90 6.86 20.07
N LYS A 253 -7.90 6.18 19.51
CA LYS A 253 -8.46 6.48 18.19
C LYS A 253 -9.25 7.78 18.13
N ASN A 254 -9.70 8.32 19.22
CA ASN A 254 -10.37 9.62 19.21
C ASN A 254 -9.47 10.72 18.64
N GLU A 255 -8.16 10.69 18.92
CA GLU A 255 -7.18 11.60 18.29
C GLU A 255 -7.01 11.30 16.78
N SER A 256 -6.91 10.03 16.41
CA SER A 256 -6.77 9.62 15.00
C SER A 256 -8.05 9.86 14.19
N LEU A 257 -9.24 9.72 14.79
CA LEU A 257 -10.51 10.07 14.15
C LEU A 257 -10.65 11.59 14.01
N GLY A 258 -10.20 12.35 15.01
CA GLY A 258 -10.13 13.81 14.96
C GLY A 258 -9.23 14.27 13.79
N THR A 259 -8.04 13.71 13.66
CA THR A 259 -7.13 13.99 12.53
C THR A 259 -7.75 13.67 11.17
N ARG A 260 -8.48 12.56 11.05
CA ARG A 260 -9.15 12.21 9.78
C ARG A 260 -10.33 13.12 9.46
N ALA A 261 -11.11 13.48 10.46
CA ALA A 261 -12.20 14.44 10.31
C ALA A 261 -11.64 15.81 9.90
N ASP A 262 -10.53 16.21 10.48
CA ASP A 262 -9.81 17.43 10.13
C ASP A 262 -9.29 17.38 8.68
N GLN A 263 -8.63 16.29 8.28
CA GLN A 263 -8.19 16.06 6.89
C GLN A 263 -9.36 16.12 5.89
N TYR A 264 -10.49 15.49 6.25
CA TYR A 264 -11.69 15.53 5.43
C TYR A 264 -12.18 16.96 5.21
N ASN A 265 -12.33 17.72 6.30
CA ASN A 265 -12.81 19.10 6.24
C ASN A 265 -11.87 20.00 5.43
N VAL A 266 -10.57 19.86 5.62
CA VAL A 266 -9.56 20.66 4.91
C VAL A 266 -9.55 20.33 3.42
N LEU A 267 -9.56 19.04 3.05
CA LEU A 267 -9.54 18.61 1.65
C LEU A 267 -10.86 18.98 0.93
N ILE A 268 -12.00 18.75 1.56
CA ILE A 268 -13.31 19.13 0.98
C ILE A 268 -13.42 20.65 0.89
N GLY A 269 -13.05 21.38 1.94
CA GLY A 269 -13.05 22.85 1.92
C GLY A 269 -12.21 23.40 0.77
N ALA A 270 -11.01 22.87 0.57
CA ALA A 270 -10.14 23.28 -0.54
C ALA A 270 -10.69 22.87 -1.92
N LEU A 271 -11.30 21.67 -2.03
CA LEU A 271 -11.95 21.20 -3.27
C LEU A 271 -13.15 22.07 -3.65
N THR A 272 -13.96 22.49 -2.68
CA THR A 272 -15.19 23.23 -2.90
C THR A 272 -15.00 24.75 -2.85
N SER A 273 -13.78 25.22 -2.63
CA SER A 273 -13.48 26.67 -2.55
C SER A 273 -13.78 27.43 -3.84
N ASP A 274 -13.68 26.75 -4.99
CA ASP A 274 -13.96 27.30 -6.31
C ASP A 274 -14.56 26.23 -7.22
N VAL A 275 -15.45 26.64 -8.13
CA VAL A 275 -16.11 25.75 -9.10
C VAL A 275 -15.07 25.04 -9.99
N SER A 276 -14.00 25.75 -10.38
CA SER A 276 -12.96 25.13 -11.20
C SER A 276 -12.20 24.04 -10.44
N ASN A 277 -11.92 24.26 -9.15
CA ASN A 277 -11.30 23.26 -8.28
C ASN A 277 -12.20 22.06 -8.07
N PHE A 278 -13.50 22.27 -7.91
CA PHE A 278 -14.47 21.19 -7.78
C PHE A 278 -14.52 20.31 -9.04
N ILE A 279 -14.55 20.92 -10.23
CA ILE A 279 -14.69 20.19 -11.50
C ILE A 279 -13.36 19.56 -11.92
N PHE A 280 -12.26 20.33 -11.95
CA PHE A 280 -10.98 19.93 -12.54
C PHE A 280 -9.91 19.58 -11.51
N GLY A 281 -10.14 19.90 -10.23
CA GLY A 281 -9.20 19.70 -9.14
C GLY A 281 -8.16 20.80 -8.99
N ASN A 282 -7.26 20.61 -8.06
CA ASN A 282 -6.12 21.51 -7.83
C ASN A 282 -4.88 21.13 -8.65
N GLY A 283 -5.03 20.14 -9.55
CA GLY A 283 -3.93 19.64 -10.35
C GLY A 283 -3.06 18.62 -9.59
N LEU A 284 -2.32 17.82 -10.34
CA LEU A 284 -1.40 16.82 -9.79
C LEU A 284 -0.30 17.50 -8.96
N GLY A 285 0.00 16.95 -7.81
CA GLY A 285 0.99 17.51 -6.89
C GLY A 285 0.51 18.78 -6.17
N GLY A 286 -0.78 19.11 -6.26
CA GLY A 286 -1.36 20.22 -5.51
C GLY A 286 -1.24 20.00 -4.01
N THR A 287 -0.62 20.96 -3.31
CA THR A 287 -0.47 20.98 -1.85
C THR A 287 -1.49 21.92 -1.24
N LEU A 288 -1.68 21.80 0.07
CA LEU A 288 -2.51 22.71 0.86
C LEU A 288 -1.64 23.80 1.51
N SER A 289 -2.27 24.93 1.82
CA SER A 289 -1.65 26.02 2.59
C SER A 289 -2.52 26.31 3.83
N VAL A 290 -2.81 25.25 4.60
CA VAL A 290 -3.73 25.32 5.75
C VAL A 290 -3.07 24.69 6.96
N SER A 291 -3.08 25.43 8.08
CA SER A 291 -2.72 24.93 9.40
C SER A 291 -3.97 24.89 10.27
N THR A 292 -4.18 23.80 10.98
CA THR A 292 -5.30 23.60 11.90
C THR A 292 -4.78 23.43 13.33
N SER A 293 -5.69 23.31 14.31
CA SER A 293 -5.30 22.97 15.70
C SER A 293 -4.76 21.53 15.83
N PHE A 294 -5.04 20.66 14.87
CA PHE A 294 -4.60 19.26 14.89
C PHE A 294 -3.27 19.05 14.18
N ARG A 295 -3.07 19.74 13.05
CA ARG A 295 -1.88 19.56 12.22
C ARG A 295 -1.67 20.73 11.27
N ASP A 296 -0.42 20.99 10.93
CA ASP A 296 -0.04 21.82 9.80
C ASP A 296 0.02 20.97 8.52
N TYR A 297 -0.83 21.33 7.55
CA TYR A 297 -0.91 20.65 6.23
C TYR A 297 -0.17 21.44 5.14
N THR A 298 0.53 22.51 5.48
CA THR A 298 1.23 23.34 4.52
C THR A 298 2.32 22.53 3.80
N GLY A 299 2.17 22.37 2.50
CA GLY A 299 3.09 21.57 1.68
C GLY A 299 2.98 20.05 1.81
N ASP A 300 2.06 19.56 2.62
CA ASP A 300 1.88 18.13 2.84
C ASP A 300 1.33 17.40 1.59
N ILE A 301 1.89 16.24 1.30
CA ILE A 301 1.46 15.34 0.22
C ILE A 301 0.99 13.97 0.75
N TYR A 302 1.11 13.77 2.05
CA TYR A 302 0.76 12.52 2.71
C TYR A 302 -0.46 12.70 3.60
N PHE A 303 -1.58 12.15 3.15
CA PHE A 303 -2.85 12.13 3.86
C PHE A 303 -3.25 10.68 4.16
N GLU A 304 -3.85 10.45 5.33
CA GLU A 304 -4.44 9.13 5.61
C GLU A 304 -5.63 8.86 4.68
N LEU A 305 -6.34 9.91 4.27
CA LEU A 305 -7.45 9.88 3.31
C LEU A 305 -6.95 10.01 1.87
N GLN A 306 -6.03 9.14 1.44
CA GLN A 306 -5.42 9.19 0.10
C GLN A 306 -6.43 9.24 -1.05
N GLY A 307 -7.53 8.48 -0.96
CA GLY A 307 -8.58 8.51 -2.00
C GLY A 307 -9.19 9.90 -2.15
N LEU A 308 -9.45 10.59 -1.04
CA LEU A 308 -9.97 11.96 -1.05
C LEU A 308 -8.92 12.95 -1.56
N TYR A 309 -7.64 12.74 -1.23
CA TYR A 309 -6.55 13.56 -1.74
C TYR A 309 -6.39 13.41 -3.27
N TYR A 310 -6.59 12.19 -3.83
CA TYR A 310 -6.66 12.05 -5.29
C TYR A 310 -7.86 12.81 -5.89
N ILE A 311 -9.02 12.78 -5.26
CA ILE A 311 -10.18 13.56 -5.71
C ILE A 311 -9.90 15.07 -5.64
N TYR A 312 -9.23 15.53 -4.58
CA TYR A 312 -8.78 16.92 -4.45
C TYR A 312 -7.85 17.35 -5.60
N GLN A 313 -6.92 16.48 -6.01
CA GLN A 313 -6.01 16.77 -7.12
C GLN A 313 -6.69 16.70 -8.49
N LEU A 314 -7.55 15.71 -8.70
CA LEU A 314 -8.17 15.44 -10.00
C LEU A 314 -9.48 16.21 -10.23
N GLY A 315 -10.15 16.64 -9.19
CA GLY A 315 -11.54 17.11 -9.27
C GLY A 315 -12.52 15.99 -9.63
N ILE A 316 -13.78 16.31 -9.68
CA ILE A 316 -14.83 15.32 -9.95
C ILE A 316 -14.72 14.74 -11.37
N LEU A 317 -14.53 15.59 -12.38
CA LEU A 317 -14.48 15.15 -13.78
C LEU A 317 -13.34 14.17 -14.04
N ASN A 318 -12.14 14.54 -13.66
CA ASN A 318 -10.96 13.68 -13.88
C ASN A 318 -10.98 12.44 -12.98
N SER A 319 -11.60 12.53 -11.79
CA SER A 319 -11.82 11.38 -10.92
C SER A 319 -12.77 10.35 -11.56
N LEU A 320 -13.84 10.81 -12.22
CA LEU A 320 -14.74 9.91 -12.97
C LEU A 320 -14.01 9.22 -14.13
N ILE A 321 -13.12 9.91 -14.82
CA ILE A 321 -12.27 9.28 -15.86
C ILE A 321 -11.32 8.27 -15.22
N PHE A 322 -10.68 8.62 -14.13
CA PHE A 322 -9.67 7.77 -13.44
C PHE A 322 -10.28 6.48 -12.86
N PHE A 323 -11.45 6.57 -12.22
CA PHE A 323 -12.11 5.43 -11.60
C PHE A 323 -13.08 4.70 -12.54
N GLY A 324 -13.45 5.30 -13.68
CA GLY A 324 -14.36 4.72 -14.67
C GLY A 324 -13.68 3.92 -15.77
N LEU A 325 -12.36 4.03 -15.89
CA LEU A 325 -11.52 3.22 -16.78
C LEU A 325 -10.93 2.03 -16.03
#